data_33b0b86af2dc306ea377ba5a6fa92e85
#
_entry.id   33b0b86af2dc306ea377ba5a6fa92e85
#
_cell.length_a   1.000
_cell.length_b   1.000
_cell.length_c   1.000
_cell.angle_alpha   90.00
_cell.angle_beta   90.00
_cell.angle_gamma   90.00
#
_symmetry.space_group_name_H-M   'P 1'
#
loop_
_entity.id
_entity.type
_entity.pdbx_description
1 polymer ?
#
loop_
_entity_poly.entity_id
_entity_poly.type
_entity_poly.pdbx_seq_one_letter_code
_entity_poly.pdbx_strand_id
1 'polypeptide(L)'
;MAGEDQIILDALKDGRFRLAIHAAQRMRQRSITKADIRTCGRTAGSCDYQPERGTYRVEGEDLDGEPLIVICGLEDGVVVVTVF
;
A
#
# COMPACT_ATOMS: atom_id res chain seq x y z
N MET A 1 -11.06 -18.95 -0.31
CA MET A 1 -10.48 -18.31 0.88
C MET A 1 -9.53 -17.21 0.43
N ALA A 2 -9.70 -16.01 0.96
CA ALA A 2 -8.83 -14.90 0.59
C ALA A 2 -7.45 -15.08 1.22
N GLY A 3 -6.39 -14.93 0.42
CA GLY A 3 -5.03 -14.94 0.93
C GLY A 3 -4.70 -13.60 1.60
N GLU A 4 -3.49 -13.50 2.18
CA GLU A 4 -3.06 -12.26 2.82
C GLU A 4 -2.96 -11.11 1.84
N ASP A 5 -2.58 -11.39 0.58
CA ASP A 5 -2.55 -10.38 -0.47
C ASP A 5 -3.92 -9.76 -0.70
N GLN A 6 -4.98 -10.56 -0.68
CA GLN A 6 -6.33 -10.04 -0.84
C GLN A 6 -6.76 -9.19 0.35
N ILE A 7 -6.36 -9.60 1.56
CA ILE A 7 -6.62 -8.81 2.77
C ILE A 7 -5.98 -7.42 2.64
N ILE A 8 -4.75 -7.37 2.17
CA ILE A 8 -4.03 -6.11 1.98
C ILE A 8 -4.70 -5.25 0.91
N LEU A 9 -5.02 -5.83 -0.25
CA LEU A 9 -5.65 -5.07 -1.33
C LEU A 9 -7.01 -4.52 -0.92
N ASP A 10 -7.81 -5.31 -0.22
CA ASP A 10 -9.11 -4.86 0.25
C ASP A 10 -8.98 -3.73 1.26
N ALA A 11 -8.02 -3.84 2.18
CA ALA A 11 -7.79 -2.79 3.17
C ALA A 11 -7.34 -1.49 2.51
N LEU A 12 -6.46 -1.56 1.50
CA LEU A 12 -6.04 -0.36 0.77
C LEU A 12 -7.22 0.29 0.05
N LYS A 13 -8.02 -0.50 -0.67
CA LYS A 13 -9.20 0.01 -1.38
C LYS A 13 -10.17 0.73 -0.44
N ASP A 14 -10.37 0.15 0.73
CA ASP A 14 -11.34 0.66 1.70
C ASP A 14 -10.79 1.77 2.59
N GLY A 15 -9.50 2.03 2.51
CA GLY A 15 -8.85 3.03 3.38
C GLY A 15 -8.64 2.54 4.80
N ARG A 16 -8.70 1.22 5.04
CA ARG A 16 -8.52 0.62 6.36
C ARG A 16 -7.07 0.24 6.59
N PHE A 17 -6.22 1.25 6.73
CA PHE A 17 -4.80 1.05 6.97
C PHE A 17 -4.25 2.17 7.84
N ARG A 18 -3.16 1.87 8.56
CA ARG A 18 -2.41 2.85 9.30
C ARG A 18 -1.19 3.25 8.49
N LEU A 19 -0.64 4.42 8.79
CA LEU A 19 0.58 4.91 8.13
C LEU A 19 1.72 4.88 9.14
N ALA A 20 2.80 4.20 8.80
CA ALA A 20 4.03 4.30 9.57
C ALA A 20 4.63 5.70 9.38
N ILE A 21 5.49 6.10 10.29
CA ILE A 21 6.11 7.44 10.25
C ILE A 21 6.82 7.69 8.93
N HIS A 22 7.60 6.72 8.46
CA HIS A 22 8.32 6.84 7.19
C HIS A 22 7.38 6.98 6.00
N ALA A 23 6.25 6.25 6.05
CA ALA A 23 5.24 6.36 4.98
C ALA A 23 4.66 7.77 4.94
N ALA A 24 4.28 8.32 6.10
CA ALA A 24 3.72 9.67 6.17
C ALA A 24 4.72 10.72 5.67
N GLN A 25 5.99 10.59 6.03
CA GLN A 25 7.04 11.49 5.58
C GLN A 25 7.22 11.43 4.06
N ARG A 26 7.30 10.22 3.52
CA ARG A 26 7.49 10.01 2.08
C ARG A 26 6.29 10.54 1.29
N MET A 27 5.09 10.33 1.81
CA MET A 27 3.87 10.83 1.16
C MET A 27 3.91 12.35 1.04
N ARG A 28 4.34 13.05 2.11
CA ARG A 28 4.46 14.51 2.05
C ARG A 28 5.53 14.96 1.06
N GLN A 29 6.68 14.28 1.04
CA GLN A 29 7.78 14.61 0.12
C GLN A 29 7.36 14.46 -1.34
N ARG A 30 6.51 13.48 -1.64
CA ARG A 30 6.12 13.14 -2.99
C ARG A 30 4.71 13.59 -3.35
N SER A 31 4.05 14.31 -2.46
CA SER A 31 2.66 14.77 -2.64
C SER A 31 1.70 13.62 -2.91
N ILE A 32 1.92 12.49 -2.24
CA ILE A 32 1.04 11.33 -2.33
C ILE A 32 0.02 11.42 -1.21
N THR A 33 -1.25 11.24 -1.55
CA THR A 33 -2.36 11.31 -0.61
C THR A 33 -2.87 9.92 -0.25
N LYS A 34 -3.71 9.85 0.78
CA LYS A 34 -4.40 8.61 1.13
C LYS A 34 -5.24 8.10 -0.03
N ALA A 35 -5.87 9.01 -0.79
CA ALA A 35 -6.66 8.65 -1.96
C ALA A 35 -5.80 8.01 -3.05
N ASP A 36 -4.54 8.43 -3.19
CA ASP A 36 -3.60 7.80 -4.11
C ASP A 36 -3.33 6.35 -3.69
N ILE A 37 -3.14 6.10 -2.40
CA ILE A 37 -2.90 4.75 -1.89
C ILE A 37 -4.13 3.86 -2.13
N ARG A 38 -5.32 4.38 -1.90
CA ARG A 38 -6.56 3.64 -2.17
C ARG A 38 -6.67 3.28 -3.66
N THR A 39 -6.32 4.21 -4.53
CA THR A 39 -6.32 3.99 -5.98
C THR A 39 -5.27 2.93 -6.36
N CYS A 40 -4.11 2.96 -5.72
CA CYS A 40 -3.10 1.93 -5.91
C CYS A 40 -3.66 0.55 -5.58
N GLY A 41 -4.40 0.43 -4.49
CA GLY A 41 -5.06 -0.84 -4.14
C GLY A 41 -6.07 -1.30 -5.18
N ARG A 42 -6.82 -0.37 -5.78
CA ARG A 42 -7.81 -0.70 -6.81
C ARG A 42 -7.19 -1.08 -8.15
N THR A 43 -6.05 -0.49 -8.49
CA THR A 43 -5.40 -0.67 -9.79
C THR A 43 -4.24 -1.66 -9.74
N ALA A 44 -4.00 -2.27 -8.58
CA ALA A 44 -2.84 -3.12 -8.37
C ALA A 44 -2.77 -4.26 -9.38
N GLY A 45 -1.64 -4.34 -10.07
CA GLY A 45 -1.32 -5.45 -10.96
C GLY A 45 -0.59 -6.57 -10.23
N SER A 46 -0.02 -6.28 -9.07
CA SER A 46 0.68 -7.28 -8.27
C SER A 46 0.66 -6.92 -6.79
N CYS A 47 0.72 -7.95 -5.96
CA CYS A 47 0.86 -7.80 -4.51
C CYS A 47 1.73 -8.97 -4.06
N ASP A 48 3.02 -8.73 -3.92
CA ASP A 48 4.01 -9.78 -3.72
C ASP A 48 4.60 -9.75 -2.32
N TYR A 49 4.63 -10.90 -1.67
CA TYR A 49 5.25 -11.03 -0.36
C TYR A 49 6.77 -11.00 -0.48
N GLN A 50 7.41 -10.24 0.39
CA GLN A 50 8.87 -10.11 0.46
C GLN A 50 9.37 -10.77 1.75
N PRO A 51 9.78 -12.05 1.70
CA PRO A 51 10.11 -12.80 2.92
C PRO A 51 11.26 -12.20 3.71
N GLU A 52 12.23 -11.56 3.05
CA GLU A 52 13.37 -10.96 3.75
C GLU A 52 12.94 -9.84 4.70
N ARG A 53 11.79 -9.22 4.43
CA ARG A 53 11.32 -8.08 5.20
C ARG A 53 10.01 -8.33 5.92
N GLY A 54 9.34 -9.43 5.58
CA GLY A 54 8.02 -9.71 6.13
C GLY A 54 6.95 -8.73 5.69
N THR A 55 7.10 -8.14 4.50
CA THR A 55 6.18 -7.14 3.97
C THR A 55 5.65 -7.55 2.61
N TYR A 56 4.66 -6.79 2.13
CA TYR A 56 4.06 -6.98 0.81
C TYR A 56 4.31 -5.75 -0.05
N ARG A 57 4.69 -5.99 -1.30
CA ARG A 57 4.91 -4.94 -2.27
C ARG A 57 3.72 -4.89 -3.23
N VAL A 58 2.98 -3.79 -3.19
CA VAL A 58 1.81 -3.57 -4.03
C VAL A 58 2.19 -2.59 -5.14
N GLU A 59 2.02 -2.99 -6.39
CA GLU A 59 2.29 -2.13 -7.53
C GLU A 59 0.98 -1.78 -8.22
N GLY A 60 0.68 -0.50 -8.28
CA GLY A 60 -0.50 0.02 -8.94
C GLY A 60 -0.25 1.42 -9.44
N GLU A 61 -1.30 2.24 -9.45
CA GLU A 61 -1.26 3.61 -9.94
C GLU A 61 -1.85 4.56 -8.92
N ASP A 62 -1.41 5.82 -8.97
CA ASP A 62 -2.02 6.88 -8.18
C ASP A 62 -3.25 7.46 -8.92
N LEU A 63 -3.82 8.54 -8.38
CA LEU A 63 -5.00 9.19 -8.97
C LEU A 63 -4.75 9.74 -10.37
N ASP A 64 -3.49 10.07 -10.67
CA ASP A 64 -3.11 10.62 -11.98
C ASP A 64 -2.71 9.54 -12.98
N GLY A 65 -2.80 8.27 -12.58
CA GLY A 65 -2.39 7.16 -13.43
C GLY A 65 -0.90 6.91 -13.45
N GLU A 66 -0.14 7.57 -12.56
CA GLU A 66 1.30 7.36 -12.47
C GLU A 66 1.61 6.13 -11.62
N PRO A 67 2.67 5.38 -11.94
CA PRO A 67 3.04 4.20 -11.15
C PRO A 67 3.26 4.55 -9.69
N LEU A 68 2.70 3.75 -8.81
CA LEU A 68 2.85 3.90 -7.37
C LEU A 68 3.09 2.53 -6.74
N ILE A 69 4.12 2.46 -5.91
CA ILE A 69 4.44 1.25 -5.16
C ILE A 69 4.18 1.52 -3.68
N VAL A 70 3.40 0.63 -3.06
CA VAL A 70 3.07 0.72 -1.64
C VAL A 70 3.60 -0.53 -0.95
N ILE A 71 4.41 -0.34 0.09
CA ILE A 71 4.93 -1.44 0.90
C ILE A 71 4.07 -1.53 2.16
N CYS A 72 3.50 -2.69 2.39
CA CYS A 72 2.57 -2.93 3.50
C CYS A 72 3.03 -4.05 4.41
N GLY A 73 2.68 -3.94 5.68
CA GLY A 73 2.85 -5.01 6.65
C GLY A 73 1.51 -5.37 7.28
N LEU A 74 1.46 -6.54 7.89
CA LEU A 74 0.33 -6.99 8.68
C LEU A 74 0.73 -6.98 10.14
N GLU A 75 0.28 -5.98 10.88
CA GLU A 75 0.51 -5.83 12.31
C GLU A 75 -0.77 -5.29 12.92
N ASP A 76 -1.61 -6.18 13.38
CA ASP A 76 -2.90 -5.80 13.96
C ASP A 76 -3.67 -4.94 12.94
N GLY A 77 -3.86 -5.50 11.76
CA GLY A 77 -4.39 -4.80 10.59
C GLY A 77 -3.29 -4.50 9.58
N VAL A 78 -3.60 -3.64 8.61
CA VAL A 78 -2.67 -3.29 7.54
C VAL A 78 -1.96 -1.98 7.87
N VAL A 79 -0.64 -1.99 7.77
CA VAL A 79 0.21 -0.81 7.98
C VAL A 79 0.93 -0.52 6.67
N VAL A 80 0.84 0.72 6.18
CA VAL A 80 1.65 1.19 5.06
C VAL A 80 3.00 1.61 5.63
N VAL A 81 4.05 0.88 5.23
CA VAL A 81 5.41 1.07 5.73
C VAL A 81 6.12 2.17 4.98
N THR A 82 5.97 2.19 3.67
CA THR A 82 6.53 3.24 2.82
C THR A 82 5.86 3.23 1.45
N VAL A 83 6.13 4.26 0.66
CA VAL A 83 5.64 4.39 -0.72
C VAL A 83 6.79 4.84 -1.63
N PHE A 84 6.69 4.50 -2.90
CA PHE A 84 7.68 4.90 -3.90
C PHE A 84 7.04 5.53 -5.12
#